data_ed064333917f189cef8b2968c1dfa9d2
#
_entry.id   ed064333917f189cef8b2968c1dfa9d2
#
_cell.length_a   1.000
_cell.length_b   1.000
_cell.length_c   1.000
_cell.angle_alpha   90.00
_cell.angle_beta   90.00
_cell.angle_gamma   90.00
#
_symmetry.space_group_name_H-M   'P 1'
#
loop_
_entity.id
_entity.type
_entity.pdbx_description
1 polymer ?
#
loop_
_entity_poly.entity_id
_entity_poly.type
_entity_poly.pdbx_seq_one_letter_code
_entity_poly.pdbx_strand_id
1 'polypeptide(L)'
;QFALRTVTRPGDAVALESPTYFNLIPLCERLGLRTIEVPTHPGSGMSMDALEMLLAEKRVAAVVCMPNVHNPLGTSMPLEAKRRLAALANEYRVPVIEDALYAELQYATPLQPAVKAFDSDGWVILCASYSKTLAPGFRVGWMEAGRFQREVADLKFCSSVSQPAVVCEALGAFLESGAYEQHLRRLRRTYAGQIDRLRGLIDDAFPAGTRA
;
A
#
# COMPACT_ATOMS: atom_id res chain seq x y z
N GLN A 1 6.75 -6.84 -5.57
CA GLN A 1 7.68 -7.23 -6.62
C GLN A 1 6.96 -7.56 -7.93
N PHE A 2 5.97 -8.48 -7.94
CA PHE A 2 5.25 -8.84 -9.19
C PHE A 2 4.61 -7.63 -9.86
N ALA A 3 3.92 -6.77 -9.11
CA ALA A 3 3.32 -5.56 -9.66
C ALA A 3 4.35 -4.68 -10.39
N LEU A 4 5.48 -4.37 -9.75
CA LEU A 4 6.57 -3.60 -10.39
C LEU A 4 7.07 -4.27 -11.68
N ARG A 5 7.40 -5.56 -11.62
CA ARG A 5 7.90 -6.30 -12.78
C ARG A 5 6.92 -6.37 -13.94
N THR A 6 5.62 -6.29 -13.66
CA THR A 6 4.58 -6.29 -14.68
C THR A 6 4.52 -4.96 -15.42
N VAL A 7 4.66 -3.85 -14.70
CA VAL A 7 4.38 -2.51 -15.25
C VAL A 7 5.64 -1.70 -15.57
N THR A 8 6.83 -2.22 -15.25
CA THR A 8 8.10 -1.51 -15.48
C THR A 8 9.15 -2.42 -16.14
N ARG A 9 10.17 -1.79 -16.72
CA ARG A 9 11.37 -2.43 -17.31
C ARG A 9 12.63 -1.85 -16.68
N PRO A 10 13.76 -2.57 -16.67
CA PRO A 10 15.03 -2.01 -16.24
C PRO A 10 15.33 -0.68 -16.96
N GLY A 11 15.75 0.32 -16.20
CA GLY A 11 15.98 1.70 -16.67
C GLY A 11 14.81 2.65 -16.46
N ASP A 12 13.58 2.13 -16.24
CA ASP A 12 12.44 2.98 -15.96
C ASP A 12 12.56 3.68 -14.60
N ALA A 13 11.87 4.81 -14.46
CA ALA A 13 11.75 5.52 -13.20
C ALA A 13 10.40 5.23 -12.53
N VAL A 14 10.40 5.12 -11.22
CA VAL A 14 9.22 4.89 -10.38
C VAL A 14 9.11 6.01 -9.34
N ALA A 15 7.94 6.64 -9.25
CA ALA A 15 7.65 7.61 -8.21
C ALA A 15 7.32 6.89 -6.90
N LEU A 16 7.98 7.28 -5.81
CA LEU A 16 7.81 6.75 -4.46
C LEU A 16 7.48 7.87 -3.48
N GLU A 17 6.73 7.56 -2.44
CA GLU A 17 6.58 8.45 -1.29
C GLU A 17 7.93 8.69 -0.60
N SER A 18 8.11 9.90 -0.05
CA SER A 18 9.30 10.23 0.76
C SER A 18 8.86 10.88 2.07
N PRO A 19 9.07 10.19 3.21
CA PRO A 19 9.69 8.87 3.37
C PRO A 19 8.81 7.72 2.86
N THR A 20 9.42 6.54 2.65
CA THR A 20 8.74 5.33 2.23
C THR A 20 9.22 4.09 3.00
N TYR A 21 8.60 2.95 2.80
CA TYR A 21 9.04 1.68 3.37
C TYR A 21 10.48 1.36 2.94
N PHE A 22 11.37 1.17 3.92
CA PHE A 22 12.82 1.10 3.74
C PHE A 22 13.29 0.08 2.69
N ASN A 23 12.56 -1.02 2.51
CA ASN A 23 12.95 -2.07 1.57
C ASN A 23 12.46 -1.83 0.13
N LEU A 24 11.71 -0.76 -0.12
CA LEU A 24 11.18 -0.48 -1.45
C LEU A 24 12.27 0.05 -2.39
N ILE A 25 13.16 0.93 -1.90
CA ILE A 25 14.27 1.46 -2.67
C ILE A 25 15.24 0.35 -3.10
N PRO A 26 15.77 -0.50 -2.18
CA PRO A 26 16.60 -1.64 -2.57
C PRO A 26 15.91 -2.63 -3.53
N LEU A 27 14.59 -2.79 -3.41
CA LEU A 27 13.83 -3.60 -4.36
C LEU A 27 13.85 -2.99 -5.77
N CYS A 28 13.62 -1.69 -5.90
CA CYS A 28 13.68 -0.97 -7.17
C CYS A 28 15.08 -1.08 -7.79
N GLU A 29 16.13 -0.87 -7.01
CA GLU A 29 17.53 -1.00 -7.47
C GLU A 29 17.82 -2.41 -8.03
N ARG A 30 17.38 -3.47 -7.32
CA ARG A 30 17.54 -4.87 -7.80
C ARG A 30 16.74 -5.19 -9.06
N LEU A 31 15.71 -4.42 -9.35
CA LEU A 31 14.95 -4.51 -10.59
C LEU A 31 15.53 -3.61 -11.70
N GLY A 32 16.63 -2.91 -11.43
CA GLY A 32 17.26 -1.96 -12.36
C GLY A 32 16.42 -0.70 -12.57
N LEU A 33 15.55 -0.35 -11.61
CA LEU A 33 14.69 0.83 -11.69
C LEU A 33 15.35 2.03 -11.01
N ARG A 34 15.06 3.21 -11.52
CA ARG A 34 15.39 4.48 -10.86
C ARG A 34 14.22 4.91 -9.99
N THR A 35 14.49 5.52 -8.85
CA THR A 35 13.46 6.06 -7.97
C THR A 35 13.43 7.58 -8.05
N ILE A 36 12.23 8.16 -8.06
CA ILE A 36 11.98 9.59 -7.92
C ILE A 36 11.12 9.78 -6.68
N GLU A 37 11.64 10.50 -5.71
CA GLU A 37 10.95 10.76 -4.47
C GLU A 37 9.90 11.87 -4.66
N VAL A 38 8.68 11.61 -4.19
CA VAL A 38 7.59 12.58 -4.15
C VAL A 38 7.39 12.97 -2.68
N PRO A 39 7.49 14.27 -2.32
CA PRO A 39 7.31 14.72 -0.95
C PRO A 39 5.98 14.22 -0.38
N THR A 40 6.04 13.65 0.82
CA THR A 40 4.88 13.10 1.52
C THR A 40 4.75 13.74 2.90
N HIS A 41 3.58 14.29 3.18
CA HIS A 41 3.31 14.98 4.43
C HIS A 41 2.36 14.16 5.32
N PRO A 42 2.60 14.09 6.64
CA PRO A 42 1.75 13.31 7.55
C PRO A 42 0.25 13.66 7.48
N GLY A 43 -0.11 14.93 7.24
CA GLY A 43 -1.52 15.35 7.20
C GLY A 43 -2.21 15.22 5.85
N SER A 44 -1.47 15.20 4.74
CA SER A 44 -2.03 15.21 3.37
C SER A 44 -1.62 14.03 2.50
N GLY A 45 -0.65 13.22 2.94
CA GLY A 45 -0.08 12.15 2.14
C GLY A 45 0.90 12.67 1.08
N MET A 46 1.06 11.94 0.00
CA MET A 46 1.89 12.29 -1.15
C MET A 46 1.44 13.61 -1.78
N SER A 47 2.38 14.48 -2.16
CA SER A 47 2.08 15.72 -2.89
C SER A 47 1.53 15.41 -4.28
N MET A 48 0.23 15.66 -4.47
CA MET A 48 -0.42 15.43 -5.77
C MET A 48 0.06 16.39 -6.84
N ASP A 49 0.43 17.62 -6.49
CA ASP A 49 0.95 18.61 -7.45
C ASP A 49 2.34 18.20 -7.95
N ALA A 50 3.23 17.76 -7.05
CA ALA A 50 4.53 17.26 -7.44
C ALA A 50 4.43 15.97 -8.29
N LEU A 51 3.50 15.07 -7.95
CA LEU A 51 3.24 13.88 -8.74
C LEU A 51 2.74 14.23 -10.15
N GLU A 52 1.76 15.11 -10.25
CA GLU A 52 1.18 15.53 -11.53
C GLU A 52 2.24 16.14 -12.47
N MET A 53 3.16 16.97 -11.94
CA MET A 53 4.30 17.47 -12.73
C MET A 53 5.16 16.34 -13.31
N LEU A 54 5.48 15.31 -12.50
CA LEU A 54 6.26 14.17 -12.97
C LEU A 54 5.52 13.36 -14.05
N LEU A 55 4.21 13.22 -13.92
CA LEU A 55 3.34 12.52 -14.88
C LEU A 55 3.23 13.30 -16.20
N ALA A 56 3.01 14.61 -16.12
CA ALA A 56 2.93 15.50 -17.30
C ALA A 56 4.24 15.50 -18.12
N GLU A 57 5.38 15.48 -17.43
CA GLU A 57 6.70 15.37 -18.05
C GLU A 57 7.05 13.94 -18.51
N LYS A 58 6.17 12.95 -18.30
CA LYS A 58 6.39 11.53 -18.61
C LYS A 58 7.69 10.97 -17.99
N ARG A 59 8.00 11.42 -16.78
CA ARG A 59 9.26 11.08 -16.10
C ARG A 59 9.20 9.75 -15.36
N VAL A 60 8.01 9.19 -15.13
CA VAL A 60 7.81 7.96 -14.36
C VAL A 60 6.94 6.96 -15.12
N ALA A 61 7.29 5.68 -15.00
CA ALA A 61 6.57 4.56 -15.58
C ALA A 61 5.53 3.95 -14.61
N ALA A 62 5.68 4.18 -13.31
CA ALA A 62 4.74 3.73 -12.29
C ALA A 62 4.86 4.61 -11.03
N VAL A 63 3.82 4.58 -10.21
CA VAL A 63 3.78 5.18 -8.88
C VAL A 63 3.59 4.07 -7.84
N VAL A 64 4.31 4.12 -6.72
CA VAL A 64 4.07 3.22 -5.58
C VAL A 64 3.76 4.07 -4.37
N CYS A 65 2.66 3.76 -3.70
CA CYS A 65 2.21 4.50 -2.52
C CYS A 65 1.54 3.58 -1.49
N MET A 66 1.46 4.07 -0.26
CA MET A 66 0.81 3.43 0.88
C MET A 66 -0.24 4.37 1.47
N PRO A 67 -1.42 4.51 0.82
CA PRO A 67 -2.39 5.56 1.14
C PRO A 67 -3.10 5.38 2.49
N ASN A 68 -3.10 4.18 3.05
CA ASN A 68 -3.72 3.87 4.33
C ASN A 68 -2.71 3.30 5.31
N VAL A 69 -2.63 3.91 6.51
CA VAL A 69 -1.69 3.51 7.57
C VAL A 69 -0.25 3.41 7.03
N HIS A 70 0.21 4.55 6.55
CA HIS A 70 1.50 4.69 5.87
C HIS A 70 2.68 4.23 6.74
N ASN A 71 3.62 3.51 6.18
CA ASN A 71 4.88 3.15 6.82
C ASN A 71 6.03 3.99 6.23
N PRO A 72 6.70 4.89 7.00
CA PRO A 72 6.72 4.92 8.48
C PRO A 72 5.78 5.95 9.14
N LEU A 73 5.02 6.76 8.41
CA LEU A 73 4.34 7.92 8.99
C LEU A 73 3.09 7.60 9.82
N GLY A 74 2.54 6.39 9.74
CA GLY A 74 1.33 5.98 10.48
C GLY A 74 0.03 6.69 10.06
N THR A 75 0.07 7.49 9.02
CA THR A 75 -1.04 8.36 8.57
C THR A 75 -1.83 7.76 7.43
N SER A 76 -2.99 8.32 7.14
CA SER A 76 -3.79 7.95 5.97
C SER A 76 -4.04 9.17 5.10
N MET A 77 -3.91 8.96 3.77
CA MET A 77 -4.17 9.99 2.77
C MET A 77 -5.64 10.42 2.81
N PRO A 78 -5.95 11.72 2.74
CA PRO A 78 -7.32 12.22 2.66
C PRO A 78 -8.07 11.65 1.45
N LEU A 79 -9.39 11.52 1.58
CA LEU A 79 -10.25 10.94 0.55
C LEU A 79 -10.11 11.65 -0.80
N GLU A 80 -10.06 12.98 -0.81
CA GLU A 80 -9.90 13.78 -2.03
C GLU A 80 -8.55 13.55 -2.71
N ALA A 81 -7.48 13.38 -1.95
CA ALA A 81 -6.17 13.06 -2.51
C ALA A 81 -6.17 11.65 -3.15
N LYS A 82 -6.87 10.67 -2.55
CA LYS A 82 -7.04 9.34 -3.14
C LYS A 82 -7.82 9.39 -4.46
N ARG A 83 -8.91 10.18 -4.50
CA ARG A 83 -9.68 10.40 -5.74
C ARG A 83 -8.82 11.05 -6.82
N ARG A 84 -8.06 12.08 -6.46
CA ARG A 84 -7.14 12.75 -7.39
C ARG A 84 -6.06 11.79 -7.91
N LEU A 85 -5.48 10.97 -7.02
CA LEU A 85 -4.48 9.97 -7.42
C LEU A 85 -5.04 8.95 -8.42
N ALA A 86 -6.24 8.43 -8.20
CA ALA A 86 -6.92 7.55 -9.15
C ALA A 86 -7.23 8.26 -10.48
N ALA A 87 -7.69 9.51 -10.43
CA ALA A 87 -7.93 10.31 -11.63
C ALA A 87 -6.66 10.55 -12.44
N LEU A 88 -5.55 10.91 -11.79
CA LEU A 88 -4.25 11.08 -12.43
C LEU A 88 -3.74 9.77 -13.07
N ALA A 89 -3.91 8.62 -12.37
CA ALA A 89 -3.56 7.31 -12.93
C ALA A 89 -4.30 7.02 -14.24
N ASN A 90 -5.59 7.31 -14.28
CA ASN A 90 -6.44 7.12 -15.47
C ASN A 90 -6.09 8.12 -16.58
N GLU A 91 -5.93 9.40 -16.26
CA GLU A 91 -5.63 10.48 -17.21
C GLU A 91 -4.29 10.28 -17.91
N TYR A 92 -3.22 10.06 -17.12
CA TYR A 92 -1.87 9.89 -17.63
C TYR A 92 -1.56 8.45 -18.07
N ARG A 93 -2.47 7.51 -17.79
CA ARG A 93 -2.30 6.07 -18.09
C ARG A 93 -1.03 5.50 -17.45
N VAL A 94 -0.75 5.91 -16.22
CA VAL A 94 0.40 5.45 -15.44
C VAL A 94 -0.09 4.56 -14.29
N PRO A 95 0.42 3.31 -14.19
CA PRO A 95 0.01 2.40 -13.13
C PRO A 95 0.35 2.95 -11.73
N VAL A 96 -0.60 2.87 -10.82
CA VAL A 96 -0.42 3.11 -9.40
C VAL A 96 -0.43 1.78 -8.67
N ILE A 97 0.65 1.46 -7.97
CA ILE A 97 0.76 0.28 -7.11
C ILE A 97 0.42 0.74 -5.69
N GLU A 98 -0.75 0.36 -5.23
CA GLU A 98 -1.23 0.65 -3.88
C GLU A 98 -0.81 -0.48 -2.93
N ASP A 99 0.05 -0.17 -1.96
CA ASP A 99 0.38 -1.09 -0.87
C ASP A 99 -0.62 -0.92 0.28
N ALA A 100 -1.52 -1.88 0.41
CA ALA A 100 -2.58 -1.91 1.41
C ALA A 100 -2.30 -2.88 2.57
N LEU A 101 -1.03 -3.19 2.85
CA LEU A 101 -0.65 -4.18 3.88
C LEU A 101 -1.21 -3.88 5.27
N TYR A 102 -1.40 -2.61 5.60
CA TYR A 102 -1.90 -2.15 6.89
C TYR A 102 -3.33 -1.60 6.84
N ALA A 103 -3.95 -1.56 5.66
CA ALA A 103 -5.24 -0.90 5.47
C ALA A 103 -6.36 -1.45 6.38
N GLU A 104 -6.36 -2.74 6.66
CA GLU A 104 -7.33 -3.37 7.57
C GLU A 104 -7.06 -3.09 9.07
N LEU A 105 -5.90 -2.53 9.41
CA LEU A 105 -5.56 -2.16 10.79
C LEU A 105 -5.96 -0.74 11.18
N GLN A 106 -6.63 -0.01 10.29
CA GLN A 106 -7.23 1.28 10.62
C GLN A 106 -8.20 1.12 11.81
N TYR A 107 -8.07 1.97 12.81
CA TYR A 107 -8.95 1.99 13.99
C TYR A 107 -9.97 3.13 13.96
N ALA A 108 -9.85 4.06 13.02
CA ALA A 108 -10.86 5.08 12.77
C ALA A 108 -12.11 4.47 12.10
N THR A 109 -13.27 5.00 12.44
CA THR A 109 -14.55 4.57 11.88
C THR A 109 -15.24 5.77 11.23
N PRO A 110 -15.68 5.67 9.96
CA PRO A 110 -15.57 4.52 9.07
C PRO A 110 -14.14 4.31 8.55
N LEU A 111 -13.83 3.06 8.15
CA LEU A 111 -12.56 2.75 7.51
C LEU A 111 -12.42 3.53 6.19
N GLN A 112 -11.25 4.08 5.97
CA GLN A 112 -10.97 4.81 4.73
C GLN A 112 -10.83 3.83 3.56
N PRO A 113 -11.48 4.09 2.41
CA PRO A 113 -11.35 3.24 1.24
C PRO A 113 -9.94 3.26 0.66
N ALA A 114 -9.62 2.23 -0.12
CA ALA A 114 -8.43 2.17 -0.95
C ALA A 114 -8.53 3.17 -2.12
N VAL A 115 -7.39 3.56 -2.71
CA VAL A 115 -7.36 4.31 -3.99
C VAL A 115 -8.03 3.50 -5.10
N LYS A 116 -7.84 2.18 -5.08
CA LYS A 116 -8.48 1.24 -6.00
C LYS A 116 -10.01 1.40 -6.09
N ALA A 117 -10.67 1.80 -5.02
CA ALA A 117 -12.13 2.03 -5.02
C ALA A 117 -12.58 3.17 -5.96
N PHE A 118 -11.66 4.02 -6.42
CA PHE A 118 -11.90 5.15 -7.32
C PHE A 118 -11.34 4.92 -8.73
N ASP A 119 -10.75 3.76 -8.98
CA ASP A 119 -10.15 3.40 -10.26
C ASP A 119 -11.23 2.90 -11.23
N SER A 120 -11.53 3.67 -12.28
CA SER A 120 -12.50 3.31 -13.31
C SER A 120 -11.92 2.47 -14.45
N ASP A 121 -10.64 2.63 -14.75
CA ASP A 121 -10.02 2.11 -15.97
C ASP A 121 -9.00 1.00 -15.72
N GLY A 122 -8.83 0.60 -14.44
CA GLY A 122 -7.96 -0.50 -14.04
C GLY A 122 -6.48 -0.15 -13.96
N TRP A 123 -6.13 1.13 -13.78
CA TRP A 123 -4.74 1.57 -13.64
C TRP A 123 -4.18 1.43 -12.22
N VAL A 124 -5.01 1.16 -11.23
CA VAL A 124 -4.55 0.92 -9.85
C VAL A 124 -4.42 -0.57 -9.60
N ILE A 125 -3.25 -0.99 -9.13
CA ILE A 125 -2.95 -2.36 -8.66
C ILE A 125 -2.95 -2.34 -7.15
N LEU A 126 -3.96 -2.92 -6.53
CA LEU A 126 -4.05 -3.07 -5.07
C LEU A 126 -3.27 -4.32 -4.63
N CYS A 127 -2.35 -4.15 -3.68
CA CYS A 127 -1.57 -5.23 -3.10
C CYS A 127 -1.90 -5.35 -1.60
N ALA A 128 -2.31 -6.52 -1.15
CA ALA A 128 -2.62 -6.79 0.25
C ALA A 128 -2.02 -8.12 0.73
N SER A 129 -1.98 -8.32 2.04
CA SER A 129 -1.38 -9.51 2.64
C SER A 129 -1.93 -9.75 4.05
N TYR A 130 -2.02 -11.00 4.43
CA TYR A 130 -2.35 -11.43 5.79
C TYR A 130 -1.16 -11.41 6.77
N SER A 131 0.02 -10.99 6.31
CA SER A 131 1.25 -11.00 7.11
C SER A 131 1.18 -10.07 8.33
N LYS A 132 0.41 -8.98 8.24
CA LYS A 132 0.30 -7.97 9.32
C LYS A 132 -0.99 -8.09 10.10
N THR A 133 -2.00 -8.67 9.49
CA THR A 133 -3.33 -8.78 10.09
C THR A 133 -3.57 -10.14 10.75
N LEU A 134 -2.85 -11.19 10.33
CA LEU A 134 -3.04 -12.53 10.86
C LEU A 134 -1.71 -13.21 11.25
N ALA A 135 -0.89 -13.61 10.27
CA ALA A 135 0.34 -14.35 10.53
C ALA A 135 1.41 -14.10 9.45
N PRO A 136 2.57 -13.54 9.81
CA PRO A 136 3.64 -13.28 8.86
C PRO A 136 4.24 -14.57 8.26
N GLY A 137 4.19 -15.69 9.00
CA GLY A 137 4.71 -16.99 8.57
C GLY A 137 3.92 -17.67 7.45
N PHE A 138 2.67 -17.31 7.23
CA PHE A 138 1.84 -17.91 6.17
C PHE A 138 2.29 -17.53 4.76
N ARG A 139 2.93 -16.39 4.60
CA ARG A 139 3.41 -15.89 3.30
C ARG A 139 2.32 -15.81 2.23
N VAL A 140 1.08 -15.50 2.64
CA VAL A 140 -0.08 -15.33 1.76
C VAL A 140 -0.43 -13.86 1.63
N GLY A 141 -0.64 -13.43 0.41
CA GLY A 141 -1.15 -12.12 0.03
C GLY A 141 -1.91 -12.23 -1.29
N TRP A 142 -2.56 -11.17 -1.68
CA TRP A 142 -3.35 -11.09 -2.89
C TRP A 142 -3.18 -9.74 -3.58
N MET A 143 -3.50 -9.71 -4.85
CA MET A 143 -3.53 -8.49 -5.64
C MET A 143 -4.83 -8.44 -6.44
N GLU A 144 -5.36 -7.24 -6.54
CA GLU A 144 -6.38 -6.89 -7.51
C GLU A 144 -5.70 -5.96 -8.52
N ALA A 145 -5.34 -6.51 -9.68
CA ALA A 145 -4.41 -5.88 -10.60
C ALA A 145 -5.10 -5.15 -11.77
N GLY A 146 -6.42 -5.05 -11.76
CA GLY A 146 -7.18 -4.33 -12.77
C GLY A 146 -6.86 -4.83 -14.18
N ARG A 147 -6.51 -3.93 -15.06
CA ARG A 147 -6.15 -4.23 -16.45
C ARG A 147 -4.89 -5.09 -16.61
N PHE A 148 -4.06 -5.19 -15.58
CA PHE A 148 -2.80 -5.95 -15.56
C PHE A 148 -2.96 -7.37 -14.98
N GLN A 149 -4.19 -7.80 -14.73
CA GLN A 149 -4.49 -9.06 -14.04
C GLN A 149 -3.88 -10.27 -14.73
N ARG A 150 -3.94 -10.32 -16.06
CA ARG A 150 -3.40 -11.42 -16.86
C ARG A 150 -1.88 -11.48 -16.75
N GLU A 151 -1.21 -10.37 -16.98
CA GLU A 151 0.26 -10.28 -16.96
C GLU A 151 0.81 -10.60 -15.56
N VAL A 152 0.15 -10.13 -14.50
CA VAL A 152 0.51 -10.49 -13.12
C VAL A 152 0.34 -11.97 -12.86
N ALA A 153 -0.77 -12.57 -13.32
CA ALA A 153 -1.03 -13.99 -13.15
C ALA A 153 0.01 -14.87 -13.90
N ASP A 154 0.32 -14.52 -15.13
CA ASP A 154 1.32 -15.22 -15.94
C ASP A 154 2.72 -15.11 -15.29
N LEU A 155 3.12 -13.92 -14.85
CA LEU A 155 4.39 -13.72 -14.16
C LEU A 155 4.46 -14.49 -12.84
N LYS A 156 3.37 -14.51 -12.07
CA LYS A 156 3.29 -15.30 -10.83
C LYS A 156 3.41 -16.79 -11.11
N PHE A 157 2.68 -17.29 -12.10
CA PHE A 157 2.74 -18.69 -12.48
C PHE A 157 4.16 -19.12 -12.87
N CYS A 158 4.83 -18.35 -13.73
CA CYS A 158 6.21 -18.62 -14.12
C CYS A 158 7.21 -18.54 -12.96
N SER A 159 6.90 -17.76 -11.92
CA SER A 159 7.83 -17.51 -10.80
C SER A 159 7.67 -18.50 -9.64
N SER A 160 6.47 -18.99 -9.38
CA SER A 160 6.19 -19.79 -8.18
C SER A 160 5.11 -20.87 -8.38
N VAL A 161 4.59 -21.03 -9.59
CA VAL A 161 3.51 -21.96 -9.98
C VAL A 161 2.27 -21.76 -9.10
N SER A 162 2.29 -22.24 -7.87
CA SER A 162 1.17 -22.14 -6.92
C SER A 162 1.64 -21.73 -5.51
N GLN A 163 0.70 -21.37 -4.66
CA GLN A 163 0.92 -21.23 -3.23
C GLN A 163 0.75 -22.60 -2.52
N PRO A 164 1.29 -22.78 -1.30
CA PRO A 164 1.04 -23.97 -0.52
C PRO A 164 -0.46 -24.17 -0.25
N ALA A 165 -1.05 -25.24 -0.80
CA ALA A 165 -2.49 -25.48 -0.75
C ALA A 165 -3.03 -25.52 0.68
N VAL A 166 -2.34 -26.24 1.59
CA VAL A 166 -2.75 -26.39 2.99
C VAL A 166 -2.92 -25.05 3.69
N VAL A 167 -1.99 -24.10 3.45
CA VAL A 167 -2.08 -22.77 4.07
C VAL A 167 -3.23 -21.97 3.46
N CYS A 168 -3.45 -22.07 2.16
CA CYS A 168 -4.56 -21.38 1.47
C CYS A 168 -5.92 -21.92 1.91
N GLU A 169 -6.07 -23.23 2.03
CA GLU A 169 -7.31 -23.87 2.48
C GLU A 169 -7.62 -23.53 3.95
N ALA A 170 -6.62 -23.62 4.83
CA ALA A 170 -6.78 -23.24 6.23
C ALA A 170 -7.17 -21.76 6.40
N LEU A 171 -6.55 -20.88 5.61
CA LEU A 171 -6.88 -19.46 5.59
C LEU A 171 -8.30 -19.25 5.02
N GLY A 172 -8.68 -19.91 3.95
CA GLY A 172 -10.02 -19.85 3.37
C GLY A 172 -11.09 -20.23 4.39
N ALA A 173 -10.94 -21.37 5.04
CA ALA A 173 -11.86 -21.82 6.09
C ALA A 173 -11.95 -20.82 7.27
N PHE A 174 -10.81 -20.20 7.65
CA PHE A 174 -10.79 -19.19 8.70
C PHE A 174 -11.53 -17.91 8.30
N LEU A 175 -11.37 -17.45 7.05
CA LEU A 175 -12.08 -16.30 6.51
C LEU A 175 -13.59 -16.54 6.43
N GLU A 176 -14.01 -17.69 5.91
CA GLU A 176 -15.41 -18.08 5.76
C GLU A 176 -16.14 -18.22 7.10
N SER A 177 -15.43 -18.60 8.16
CA SER A 177 -16.01 -18.74 9.51
C SER A 177 -16.40 -17.42 10.17
N GLY A 178 -15.99 -16.27 9.62
CA GLY A 178 -16.16 -14.94 10.23
C GLY A 178 -15.22 -14.68 11.40
N ALA A 179 -14.36 -15.63 11.78
CA ALA A 179 -13.40 -15.46 12.88
C ALA A 179 -12.35 -14.38 12.57
N TYR A 180 -12.00 -14.20 11.29
CA TYR A 180 -11.10 -13.15 10.87
C TYR A 180 -11.61 -11.74 11.21
N GLU A 181 -12.87 -11.46 10.95
CA GLU A 181 -13.49 -10.18 11.29
C GLU A 181 -13.51 -9.90 12.80
N GLN A 182 -13.74 -10.94 13.61
CA GLN A 182 -13.67 -10.83 15.07
C GLN A 182 -12.24 -10.54 15.51
N HIS A 183 -11.26 -11.20 14.90
CA HIS A 183 -9.85 -11.01 15.15
C HIS A 183 -9.42 -9.57 14.80
N LEU A 184 -9.79 -9.05 13.63
CA LEU A 184 -9.51 -7.66 13.23
C LEU A 184 -10.11 -6.63 14.18
N ARG A 185 -11.36 -6.82 14.62
CA ARG A 185 -11.98 -5.93 15.61
C ARG A 185 -11.22 -5.90 16.93
N ARG A 186 -10.68 -7.04 17.37
CA ARG A 186 -9.83 -7.13 18.57
C ARG A 186 -8.50 -6.42 18.35
N LEU A 187 -7.83 -6.67 17.23
CA LEU A 187 -6.55 -6.03 16.89
C LEU A 187 -6.67 -4.51 16.83
N ARG A 188 -7.67 -3.99 16.14
CA ARG A 188 -7.91 -2.55 16.03
C ARG A 188 -8.08 -1.90 17.39
N ARG A 189 -8.85 -2.51 18.31
CA ARG A 189 -9.01 -2.01 19.69
C ARG A 189 -7.70 -2.06 20.47
N THR A 190 -6.95 -3.13 20.34
CA THR A 190 -5.65 -3.28 21.01
C THR A 190 -4.66 -2.21 20.54
N TYR A 191 -4.54 -2.01 19.22
CA TYR A 191 -3.63 -1.01 18.66
C TYR A 191 -4.06 0.42 18.99
N ALA A 192 -5.35 0.73 18.96
CA ALA A 192 -5.85 2.05 19.39
C ALA A 192 -5.40 2.36 20.82
N GLY A 193 -5.63 1.45 21.76
CA GLY A 193 -5.20 1.63 23.15
C GLY A 193 -3.67 1.70 23.33
N GLN A 194 -2.90 0.98 22.52
CA GLN A 194 -1.43 1.09 22.54
C GLN A 194 -0.95 2.45 22.01
N ILE A 195 -1.56 2.96 20.96
CA ILE A 195 -1.23 4.28 20.40
C ILE A 195 -1.59 5.39 21.38
N ASP A 196 -2.76 5.33 22.02
CA ASP A 196 -3.15 6.32 23.02
C ASP A 196 -2.17 6.32 24.22
N ARG A 197 -1.77 5.14 24.67
CA ARG A 197 -0.75 5.01 25.72
C ARG A 197 0.61 5.57 25.28
N LEU A 198 1.04 5.28 24.04
CA LEU A 198 2.30 5.79 23.49
C LEU A 198 2.28 7.31 23.38
N ARG A 199 1.18 7.91 22.93
CA ARG A 199 1.01 9.37 22.87
C ARG A 199 1.15 9.98 24.25
N GLY A 200 0.47 9.44 25.27
CA GLY A 200 0.64 9.92 26.65
C GLY A 200 2.08 9.87 27.13
N LEU A 201 2.81 8.79 26.84
CA LEU A 201 4.22 8.68 27.21
C LEU A 201 5.11 9.70 26.47
N ILE A 202 4.79 10.01 25.22
CA ILE A 202 5.50 11.02 24.44
C ILE A 202 5.23 12.42 25.00
N ASP A 203 3.97 12.73 25.31
CA ASP A 203 3.59 14.01 25.90
C ASP A 203 4.29 14.24 27.26
N ASP A 204 4.47 13.18 28.05
CA ASP A 204 5.14 13.23 29.36
C ASP A 204 6.67 13.33 29.27
N ALA A 205 7.30 12.67 28.30
CA ALA A 205 8.73 12.44 28.27
C ALA A 205 9.50 13.31 27.24
N PHE A 206 8.83 13.88 26.27
CA PHE A 206 9.44 14.62 25.16
C PHE A 206 9.25 16.14 25.30
N PRO A 207 10.10 16.96 24.65
CA PRO A 207 9.95 18.42 24.67
C PRO A 207 8.58 18.89 24.19
N ALA A 208 8.10 20.00 24.73
CA ALA A 208 6.85 20.63 24.35
C ALA A 208 6.80 20.91 22.83
N GLY A 209 5.70 20.54 22.19
CA GLY A 209 5.52 20.65 20.73
C GLY A 209 5.88 19.40 19.93
N THR A 210 6.43 18.36 20.57
CA THR A 210 6.55 17.03 19.93
C THR A 210 5.14 16.48 19.62
N ARG A 211 4.96 15.92 18.43
CA ARG A 211 3.67 15.32 18.00
C ARG A 211 3.88 13.87 17.60
N ALA A 212 2.94 12.99 17.96
CA ALA A 212 2.90 11.58 17.59
C ALA A 212 1.54 11.20 16.96
#